data_b5f299f78d3219918aa372685d9930e0
#
_entry.id   b5f299f78d3219918aa372685d9930e0
#
_cell.length_a   1.000
_cell.length_b   1.000
_cell.length_c   1.000
_cell.angle_alpha   90.00
_cell.angle_beta   90.00
_cell.angle_gamma   90.00
#
_symmetry.space_group_name_H-M   'P 1'
#
loop_
_entity.id
_entity.type
_entity.pdbx_description
1 polymer ?
#
loop_
_entity_poly.entity_id
_entity_poly.type
_entity_poly.pdbx_seq_one_letter_code
_entity_poly.pdbx_strand_id
1 'polypeptide(L)'
;GIFGSDILDIFSGTGAVAIEALSRGAAHAVAVDFKTGKLILENAKHCRVDDRLEIIPRKLSQLKNYIVGRQFDYIFSDPPYENGFIQDTIDLVVNYDLLKPEGVLLLEHHKDEVFTLPESWECIKEQKFGYTLVSYFVKTAERS
;
A
#
# COMPACT_ATOMS: atom_id res chain seq x y z
N GLY A 1 12.16 -2.68 10.04
CA GLY A 1 12.43 -2.78 8.64
C GLY A 1 11.51 -3.70 7.86
N ILE A 2 11.90 -3.88 6.62
CA ILE A 2 11.08 -4.64 5.67
C ILE A 2 11.24 -6.16 5.83
N PHE A 3 12.36 -6.61 6.36
CA PHE A 3 12.66 -8.05 6.48
C PHE A 3 11.59 -8.77 7.31
N GLY A 4 11.03 -9.83 6.74
CA GLY A 4 10.00 -10.64 7.40
C GLY A 4 8.60 -10.02 7.44
N SER A 5 8.41 -8.87 6.78
CA SER A 5 7.15 -8.12 6.82
C SER A 5 6.15 -8.58 5.77
N ASP A 6 4.88 -8.23 6.00
CA ASP A 6 3.78 -8.40 5.06
C ASP A 6 3.45 -7.06 4.42
N ILE A 7 3.38 -7.03 3.09
CA ILE A 7 3.25 -5.82 2.29
C ILE A 7 1.95 -5.85 1.50
N LEU A 8 1.25 -4.71 1.47
CA LEU A 8 0.13 -4.48 0.55
C LEU A 8 0.50 -3.31 -0.35
N ASP A 9 0.50 -3.52 -1.66
CA ASP A 9 0.83 -2.52 -2.68
C ASP A 9 -0.40 -2.25 -3.53
N ILE A 10 -1.07 -1.14 -3.25
CA ILE A 10 -2.32 -0.74 -3.93
C ILE A 10 -1.96 0.19 -5.10
N PHE A 11 -2.61 0.00 -6.24
CA PHE A 11 -2.26 0.66 -7.49
C PHE A 11 -0.83 0.30 -7.90
N SER A 12 -0.56 -0.98 -7.95
CA SER A 12 0.79 -1.53 -8.04
C SER A 12 1.50 -1.25 -9.37
N GLY A 13 0.75 -1.05 -10.46
CA GLY A 13 1.31 -0.76 -11.77
C GLY A 13 2.20 -1.88 -12.27
N THR A 14 3.50 -1.63 -12.31
CA THR A 14 4.49 -2.65 -12.72
C THR A 14 4.81 -3.68 -11.64
N GLY A 15 4.34 -3.44 -10.41
CA GLY A 15 4.71 -4.26 -9.26
C GLY A 15 6.03 -3.88 -8.62
N ALA A 16 6.66 -2.77 -9.03
CA ALA A 16 8.00 -2.41 -8.61
C ALA A 16 8.16 -2.33 -7.08
N VAL A 17 7.20 -1.72 -6.38
CA VAL A 17 7.28 -1.56 -4.92
C VAL A 17 7.19 -2.92 -4.22
N ALA A 18 6.20 -3.74 -4.60
CA ALA A 18 6.02 -5.08 -4.02
C ALA A 18 7.25 -5.97 -4.28
N ILE A 19 7.73 -5.95 -5.53
CA ILE A 19 8.88 -6.76 -5.93
C ILE A 19 10.14 -6.33 -5.20
N GLU A 20 10.38 -5.02 -5.08
CA GLU A 20 11.54 -4.49 -4.34
C GLU A 20 11.48 -4.90 -2.87
N ALA A 21 10.30 -4.81 -2.25
CA ALA A 21 10.11 -5.22 -0.86
C ALA A 21 10.44 -6.72 -0.68
N LEU A 22 9.95 -7.57 -1.57
CA LEU A 22 10.25 -9.00 -1.54
C LEU A 22 11.74 -9.28 -1.75
N SER A 23 12.38 -8.54 -2.67
CA SER A 23 13.81 -8.67 -2.93
C SER A 23 14.66 -8.28 -1.72
N ARG A 24 14.12 -7.40 -0.86
CA ARG A 24 14.78 -6.96 0.38
C ARG A 24 14.40 -7.81 1.59
N GLY A 25 13.65 -8.89 1.38
CA GLY A 25 13.38 -9.86 2.43
C GLY A 25 12.00 -9.79 3.07
N ALA A 26 11.06 -9.05 2.50
CA ALA A 26 9.66 -9.13 2.96
C ALA A 26 9.18 -10.58 2.88
N ALA A 27 8.36 -11.00 3.83
CA ALA A 27 7.88 -12.38 3.88
C ALA A 27 6.86 -12.65 2.77
N HIS A 28 5.98 -11.69 2.53
CA HIS A 28 4.89 -11.84 1.56
C HIS A 28 4.42 -10.46 1.11
N ALA A 29 3.99 -10.36 -0.13
CA ALA A 29 3.40 -9.14 -0.67
C ALA A 29 2.14 -9.44 -1.45
N VAL A 30 1.19 -8.50 -1.37
CA VAL A 30 -0.04 -8.49 -2.16
C VAL A 30 0.02 -7.26 -3.06
N ALA A 31 -0.01 -7.46 -4.37
CA ALA A 31 -0.02 -6.38 -5.35
C ALA A 31 -1.40 -6.27 -5.98
N VAL A 32 -1.97 -5.08 -5.97
CA VAL A 32 -3.33 -4.81 -6.45
C VAL A 32 -3.28 -3.85 -7.63
N ASP A 33 -3.79 -4.30 -8.77
CA ASP A 33 -3.96 -3.45 -9.96
C ASP A 33 -4.91 -4.15 -10.92
N PHE A 34 -5.96 -3.45 -11.36
CA PHE A 34 -6.98 -4.10 -12.17
C PHE A 34 -6.57 -4.25 -13.66
N LYS A 35 -5.49 -3.61 -14.10
CA LYS A 35 -5.05 -3.62 -15.51
C LYS A 35 -3.78 -4.43 -15.75
N THR A 36 -2.89 -4.52 -14.78
CA THR A 36 -1.49 -4.91 -15.01
C THR A 36 -1.09 -6.24 -14.38
N GLY A 37 -2.06 -7.08 -14.00
CA GLY A 37 -1.76 -8.36 -13.32
C GLY A 37 -0.74 -9.22 -14.04
N LYS A 38 -0.84 -9.34 -15.37
CA LYS A 38 0.10 -10.14 -16.17
C LYS A 38 1.51 -9.56 -16.14
N LEU A 39 1.61 -8.24 -16.24
CA LEU A 39 2.91 -7.55 -16.20
C LEU A 39 3.56 -7.73 -14.84
N ILE A 40 2.80 -7.59 -13.76
CA ILE A 40 3.30 -7.81 -12.40
C ILE A 40 3.86 -9.21 -12.27
N LEU A 41 3.11 -10.22 -12.75
CA LEU A 41 3.56 -11.62 -12.68
C LEU A 41 4.85 -11.84 -13.45
N GLU A 42 4.95 -11.29 -14.68
CA GLU A 42 6.16 -11.39 -15.48
C GLU A 42 7.36 -10.78 -14.77
N ASN A 43 7.18 -9.60 -14.20
CA ASN A 43 8.26 -8.90 -13.48
C ASN A 43 8.66 -9.67 -12.22
N ALA A 44 7.69 -10.23 -11.50
CA ALA A 44 7.96 -11.01 -10.29
C ALA A 44 8.73 -12.29 -10.61
N LYS A 45 8.38 -12.98 -11.68
CA LYS A 45 9.08 -14.17 -12.14
C LYS A 45 10.50 -13.84 -12.56
N HIS A 46 10.70 -12.73 -13.27
CA HIS A 46 12.02 -12.28 -13.68
C HIS A 46 12.93 -12.02 -12.48
N CYS A 47 12.36 -11.49 -11.39
CA CYS A 47 13.10 -11.23 -10.15
C CYS A 47 13.10 -12.41 -9.18
N ARG A 48 12.45 -13.52 -9.54
CA ARG A 48 12.40 -14.76 -8.74
C ARG A 48 11.75 -14.58 -7.38
N VAL A 49 10.70 -13.76 -7.31
CA VAL A 49 9.94 -13.51 -6.07
C VAL A 49 8.46 -13.86 -6.20
N ASP A 50 8.06 -14.45 -7.31
CA ASP A 50 6.66 -14.75 -7.59
C ASP A 50 6.04 -15.76 -6.60
N ASP A 51 6.85 -16.60 -5.97
CA ASP A 51 6.39 -17.55 -4.96
C ASP A 51 5.91 -16.89 -3.66
N ARG A 52 6.28 -15.63 -3.43
CA ARG A 52 5.88 -14.87 -2.23
C ARG A 52 4.97 -13.69 -2.55
N LEU A 53 4.49 -13.63 -3.78
CA LEU A 53 3.63 -12.55 -4.27
C LEU A 53 2.24 -13.08 -4.59
N GLU A 54 1.23 -12.40 -4.06
CA GLU A 54 -0.16 -12.60 -4.47
C GLU A 54 -0.58 -11.40 -5.30
N ILE A 55 -1.24 -11.64 -6.44
CA ILE A 55 -1.72 -10.57 -7.32
C ILE A 55 -3.25 -10.56 -7.25
N ILE A 56 -3.82 -9.39 -6.98
CA ILE A 56 -5.27 -9.18 -6.98
C ILE A 56 -5.60 -8.25 -8.15
N PRO A 57 -6.05 -8.80 -9.29
CA PRO A 57 -6.32 -7.99 -10.49
C PRO A 57 -7.72 -7.36 -10.41
N ARG A 58 -7.92 -6.48 -9.43
CA ARG A 58 -9.22 -5.86 -9.13
C ARG A 58 -9.06 -4.37 -8.87
N LYS A 59 -10.16 -3.65 -9.00
CA LYS A 59 -10.25 -2.23 -8.65
C LYS A 59 -10.27 -2.05 -7.14
N LEU A 60 -9.90 -0.85 -6.69
CA LEU A 60 -9.93 -0.50 -5.27
C LEU A 60 -11.29 -0.80 -4.63
N SER A 61 -12.38 -0.48 -5.33
CA SER A 61 -13.75 -0.68 -4.84
C SER A 61 -14.11 -2.16 -4.60
N GLN A 62 -13.36 -3.07 -5.20
CA GLN A 62 -13.58 -4.51 -5.09
C GLN A 62 -12.61 -5.17 -4.11
N LEU A 63 -11.59 -4.46 -3.69
CA LEU A 63 -10.46 -5.02 -2.92
C LEU A 63 -10.91 -5.59 -1.58
N LYS A 64 -11.88 -4.97 -0.92
CA LYS A 64 -12.38 -5.44 0.39
C LYS A 64 -12.79 -6.92 0.39
N ASN A 65 -13.28 -7.41 -0.73
CA ASN A 65 -13.74 -8.81 -0.84
C ASN A 65 -12.58 -9.82 -0.77
N TYR A 66 -11.35 -9.36 -0.95
CA TYR A 66 -10.16 -10.22 -1.03
C TYR A 66 -9.25 -10.09 0.19
N ILE A 67 -9.37 -9.01 0.96
CA ILE A 67 -8.43 -8.71 2.03
C ILE A 67 -9.07 -8.53 3.40
N VAL A 68 -10.39 -8.67 3.53
CA VAL A 68 -11.06 -8.56 4.82
C VAL A 68 -10.46 -9.57 5.82
N GLY A 69 -10.18 -9.10 7.04
CA GLY A 69 -9.57 -9.93 8.09
C GLY A 69 -8.05 -10.06 8.01
N ARG A 70 -7.42 -9.45 7.02
CA ARG A 70 -5.96 -9.48 6.85
C ARG A 70 -5.34 -8.18 7.35
N GLN A 71 -4.10 -8.23 7.81
CA GLN A 71 -3.35 -7.07 8.26
C GLN A 71 -1.94 -7.10 7.70
N PHE A 72 -1.39 -5.89 7.48
CA PHE A 72 -0.10 -5.70 6.84
C PHE A 72 0.81 -4.80 7.69
N ASP A 73 2.11 -5.05 7.60
CA ASP A 73 3.12 -4.21 8.24
C ASP A 73 3.32 -2.90 7.50
N TYR A 74 3.29 -2.97 6.16
CA TYR A 74 3.43 -1.81 5.30
C TYR A 74 2.36 -1.85 4.22
N ILE A 75 1.67 -0.74 4.06
CA ILE A 75 0.72 -0.55 2.97
C ILE A 75 1.23 0.63 2.16
N PHE A 76 1.46 0.40 0.87
CA PHE A 76 1.88 1.45 -0.06
C PHE A 76 0.75 1.70 -1.05
N SER A 77 0.50 2.96 -1.37
CA SER A 77 -0.50 3.32 -2.37
C SER A 77 -0.05 4.55 -3.15
N ASP A 78 -0.10 4.44 -4.49
CA ASP A 78 0.16 5.52 -5.42
C ASP A 78 -1.04 5.66 -6.35
N PRO A 79 -2.16 6.21 -5.85
CA PRO A 79 -3.38 6.30 -6.65
C PRO A 79 -3.24 7.35 -7.76
N PRO A 80 -4.04 7.21 -8.84
CA PRO A 80 -4.11 8.25 -9.85
C PRO A 80 -4.49 9.61 -9.23
N TYR A 81 -3.91 10.68 -9.76
CA TYR A 81 -4.17 12.03 -9.29
C TYR A 81 -5.65 12.39 -9.43
N GLU A 82 -6.21 13.04 -8.41
CA GLU A 82 -7.61 13.43 -8.29
C GLU A 82 -8.55 12.21 -8.21
N ASN A 83 -9.85 12.39 -8.45
CA ASN A 83 -10.89 11.37 -8.42
C ASN A 83 -11.19 10.75 -7.04
N GLY A 84 -10.64 11.29 -5.96
CA GLY A 84 -10.95 10.83 -4.61
C GLY A 84 -10.30 9.52 -4.18
N PHE A 85 -9.40 8.96 -4.97
CA PHE A 85 -8.78 7.67 -4.65
C PHE A 85 -7.92 7.70 -3.39
N ILE A 86 -7.37 8.86 -3.03
CA ILE A 86 -6.58 8.99 -1.80
C ILE A 86 -7.47 8.78 -0.59
N GLN A 87 -8.60 9.48 -0.53
CA GLN A 87 -9.53 9.31 0.57
C GLN A 87 -10.12 7.90 0.59
N ASP A 88 -10.45 7.35 -0.57
CA ASP A 88 -10.96 5.98 -0.67
C ASP A 88 -9.95 4.97 -0.15
N THR A 89 -8.66 5.17 -0.42
CA THR A 89 -7.59 4.31 0.09
C THR A 89 -7.51 4.38 1.61
N ILE A 90 -7.49 5.59 2.16
CA ILE A 90 -7.46 5.80 3.61
C ILE A 90 -8.66 5.14 4.27
N ASP A 91 -9.85 5.38 3.74
CA ASP A 91 -11.10 4.84 4.27
C ASP A 91 -11.09 3.31 4.24
N LEU A 92 -10.58 2.70 3.18
CA LEU A 92 -10.47 1.25 3.07
C LEU A 92 -9.55 0.70 4.18
N VAL A 93 -8.38 1.29 4.33
CA VAL A 93 -7.40 0.83 5.33
C VAL A 93 -7.96 0.97 6.74
N VAL A 94 -8.65 2.07 7.03
CA VAL A 94 -9.25 2.33 8.34
C VAL A 94 -10.45 1.42 8.60
N ASN A 95 -11.39 1.37 7.66
CA ASN A 95 -12.66 0.65 7.86
C ASN A 95 -12.48 -0.86 7.97
N TYR A 96 -11.49 -1.42 7.29
CA TYR A 96 -11.21 -2.86 7.32
C TYR A 96 -10.02 -3.21 8.19
N ASP A 97 -9.47 -2.24 8.92
CA ASP A 97 -8.37 -2.45 9.87
C ASP A 97 -7.20 -3.22 9.24
N LEU A 98 -6.75 -2.73 8.09
CA LEU A 98 -5.74 -3.44 7.29
C LEU A 98 -4.31 -3.22 7.78
N LEU A 99 -4.07 -2.25 8.66
CA LEU A 99 -2.74 -1.93 9.15
C LEU A 99 -2.51 -2.52 10.53
N LYS A 100 -1.42 -3.27 10.69
CA LYS A 100 -1.02 -3.78 12.00
C LYS A 100 -0.75 -2.60 12.96
N PRO A 101 -0.80 -2.82 14.29
CA PRO A 101 -0.60 -1.73 15.26
C PRO A 101 0.66 -0.90 15.05
N GLU A 102 1.77 -1.54 14.71
CA GLU A 102 3.05 -0.88 14.46
C GLU A 102 3.30 -0.63 12.97
N GLY A 103 2.29 -0.85 12.14
CA GLY A 103 2.41 -0.74 10.70
C GLY A 103 2.46 0.70 10.21
N VAL A 104 2.85 0.86 8.96
CA VAL A 104 2.97 2.18 8.29
C VAL A 104 2.21 2.16 6.97
N LEU A 105 1.38 3.19 6.77
CA LEU A 105 0.78 3.47 5.46
C LEU A 105 1.62 4.53 4.77
N LEU A 106 2.17 4.19 3.60
CA LEU A 106 2.90 5.11 2.75
C LEU A 106 1.99 5.51 1.60
N LEU A 107 1.63 6.79 1.56
CA LEU A 107 0.68 7.30 0.58
C LEU A 107 1.37 8.33 -0.31
N GLU A 108 1.48 8.03 -1.60
CA GLU A 108 2.00 8.98 -2.57
C GLU A 108 0.82 9.81 -3.10
N HIS A 109 0.98 11.13 -3.06
CA HIS A 109 -0.09 12.05 -3.45
C HIS A 109 0.50 13.37 -3.94
N HIS A 110 -0.30 14.12 -4.69
CA HIS A 110 0.08 15.46 -5.09
C HIS A 110 -0.03 16.39 -3.88
N LYS A 111 0.85 17.36 -3.77
CA LYS A 111 0.88 18.29 -2.62
C LYS A 111 -0.43 19.06 -2.43
N ASP A 112 -1.21 19.25 -3.49
CA ASP A 112 -2.46 20.01 -3.44
C ASP A 112 -3.68 19.13 -3.15
N GLU A 113 -3.53 17.82 -3.08
CA GLU A 113 -4.65 16.95 -2.76
C GLU A 113 -5.00 17.04 -1.28
N VAL A 114 -6.30 17.10 -0.99
CA VAL A 114 -6.82 17.23 0.38
C VAL A 114 -7.46 15.91 0.80
N PHE A 115 -7.14 15.48 2.01
CA PHE A 115 -7.72 14.28 2.59
C PHE A 115 -7.76 14.42 4.12
N THR A 116 -8.59 13.59 4.75
CA THR A 116 -8.70 13.57 6.20
C THR A 116 -8.25 12.23 6.76
N LEU A 117 -7.60 12.29 7.93
CA LEU A 117 -7.17 11.11 8.68
C LEU A 117 -8.02 10.95 9.93
N PRO A 118 -8.20 9.72 10.45
CA PRO A 118 -8.77 9.53 11.78
C PRO A 118 -7.91 10.23 12.84
N GLU A 119 -8.52 10.66 13.94
CA GLU A 119 -7.79 11.27 15.06
C GLU A 119 -6.75 10.34 15.65
N SER A 120 -6.95 9.03 15.54
CA SER A 120 -6.04 8.02 16.06
C SER A 120 -4.82 7.77 15.16
N TRP A 121 -4.68 8.51 14.09
CA TRP A 121 -3.55 8.39 13.15
C TRP A 121 -2.75 9.68 13.12
N GLU A 122 -1.45 9.56 12.83
CA GLU A 122 -0.58 10.72 12.65
C GLU A 122 0.37 10.52 11.49
N CYS A 123 0.78 11.64 10.89
CA CYS A 123 1.83 11.66 9.88
C CYS A 123 3.18 11.83 10.58
N ILE A 124 4.06 10.85 10.43
CA ILE A 124 5.38 10.88 11.09
C ILE A 124 6.50 11.33 10.16
N LYS A 125 6.25 11.37 8.87
CA LYS A 125 7.26 11.74 7.89
C LYS A 125 6.61 12.14 6.58
N GLU A 126 7.16 13.15 5.92
CA GLU A 126 6.81 13.49 4.55
C GLU A 126 8.10 13.63 3.74
N GLN A 127 8.12 13.02 2.55
CA GLN A 127 9.23 13.15 1.61
C GLN A 127 8.69 13.83 0.35
N LYS A 128 9.36 14.89 -0.07
CA LYS A 128 8.94 15.66 -1.24
C LYS A 128 9.76 15.29 -2.47
N PHE A 129 9.06 14.99 -3.56
CA PHE A 129 9.66 14.69 -4.86
C PHE A 129 8.98 15.58 -5.92
N GLY A 130 9.50 16.80 -6.13
CA GLY A 130 8.87 17.77 -7.01
C GLY A 130 7.51 18.22 -6.48
N TYR A 131 6.44 17.91 -7.20
CA TYR A 131 5.06 18.22 -6.77
C TYR A 131 4.39 17.07 -6.03
N THR A 132 5.09 15.96 -5.86
CA THR A 132 4.58 14.76 -5.21
C THR A 132 5.12 14.65 -3.80
N LEU A 133 4.27 14.22 -2.88
CA LEU A 133 4.64 13.89 -1.51
C LEU A 133 4.43 12.41 -1.27
N VAL A 134 5.34 11.79 -0.51
CA VAL A 134 5.11 10.49 0.10
C VAL A 134 4.95 10.73 1.59
N SER A 135 3.76 10.49 2.10
CA SER A 135 3.43 10.69 3.51
C SER A 135 3.36 9.35 4.23
N TYR A 136 3.91 9.30 5.43
CA TYR A 136 4.00 8.09 6.26
C TYR A 136 3.06 8.25 7.45
N PHE A 137 2.05 7.39 7.54
CA PHE A 137 1.03 7.45 8.58
C PHE A 137 1.10 6.23 9.48
N VAL A 138 0.92 6.45 10.78
CA VAL A 138 0.89 5.40 11.79
C VAL A 138 -0.29 5.62 12.74
N LYS A 139 -0.69 4.58 13.45
CA LYS A 139 -1.73 4.65 14.48
C LYS A 139 -1.12 5.18 15.78
N THR A 140 -1.65 6.26 16.31
CA THR A 140 -1.14 6.85 17.57
C THR A 140 -1.65 6.09 18.79
N ALA A 141 -2.90 5.67 18.79
CA ALA A 141 -3.54 4.99 19.92
C ALA A 141 -2.83 3.68 20.29
N GLU A 142 -2.28 2.97 19.32
CA GLU A 142 -1.58 1.70 19.50
C GLU A 142 -0.18 1.85 20.05
N ARG A 143 0.31 3.08 20.11
CA ARG A 143 1.70 3.40 20.47
C ARG A 143 1.85 3.96 21.89
N SER A 144 0.72 4.26 22.52
CA SER A 144 0.72 4.87 23.87
C SER A 144 0.79 3.86 24.99
#